data_a44a0f30e1e1223e12571bead5119b24
#
_entry.id   a44a0f30e1e1223e12571bead5119b24
#
_cell.length_a   1.000
_cell.length_b   1.000
_cell.length_c   1.000
_cell.angle_alpha   90.00
_cell.angle_beta   90.00
_cell.angle_gamma   90.00
#
_symmetry.space_group_name_H-M   'P 1'
#
loop_
_entity.id
_entity.type
_entity.pdbx_description
1 polymer ?
#
loop_
_entity_poly.entity_id
_entity_poly.type
_entity_poly.pdbx_seq_one_letter_code
_entity_poly.pdbx_strand_id
1 'polypeptide(L)'
;LYHAGRRAIGTIAEDSGCIGADVLAWLKQAGWRREEREPSPIFDESYLTPPPVLPADAPRLVNYEPLAIDVPTLLWELLCGHPVVAGLRITEQWDRPGEVIGPPEGDTAGGHMVCFDGYQIQGDRVQIRVANSWSASWADGGEAWLDASWVSVLRMGEMHALRAIRWAA
;
A
#
# COMPACT_ATOMS: atom_id res chain seq x y z
N LEU A 1 -0.42 10.53 0.84
CA LEU A 1 -1.68 9.77 0.70
C LEU A 1 -2.38 9.57 2.05
N TYR A 2 -1.68 9.06 3.07
CA TYR A 2 -2.23 8.83 4.41
C TYR A 2 -2.94 10.06 4.99
N HIS A 3 -2.28 11.21 5.00
CA HIS A 3 -2.87 12.45 5.52
C HIS A 3 -4.06 12.94 4.69
N ALA A 4 -4.07 12.69 3.39
CA ALA A 4 -5.18 13.02 2.54
C ALA A 4 -6.42 12.18 2.87
N GLY A 5 -6.25 10.87 3.07
CA GLY A 5 -7.32 9.98 3.53
C GLY A 5 -7.88 10.42 4.88
N ARG A 6 -7.02 10.67 5.87
CA ARG A 6 -7.45 11.14 7.19
C ARG A 6 -8.17 12.47 7.17
N ARG A 7 -7.74 13.37 6.31
CA ARG A 7 -8.42 14.67 6.12
C ARG A 7 -9.82 14.47 5.53
N ALA A 8 -9.96 13.56 4.55
CA ALA A 8 -11.24 13.27 3.93
C ALA A 8 -12.28 12.75 4.92
N ILE A 9 -11.86 11.99 5.93
CA ILE A 9 -12.73 11.44 6.99
C ILE A 9 -12.75 12.26 8.28
N GLY A 10 -12.09 13.42 8.30
CA GLY A 10 -12.12 14.35 9.43
C GLY A 10 -11.27 13.97 10.65
N THR A 11 -10.33 13.02 10.52
CA THR A 11 -9.49 12.53 11.64
C THR A 11 -8.04 13.01 11.59
N ILE A 12 -7.76 14.09 10.88
CA ILE A 12 -6.41 14.59 10.64
C ILE A 12 -5.66 14.97 11.93
N ALA A 13 -6.37 15.40 12.96
CA ALA A 13 -5.78 15.82 14.24
C ALA A 13 -5.38 14.64 15.16
N GLU A 14 -5.74 13.40 14.81
CA GLU A 14 -5.49 12.22 15.61
C GLU A 14 -4.69 11.20 14.78
N ASP A 15 -3.74 10.49 15.37
CA ASP A 15 -3.07 9.37 14.69
C ASP A 15 -3.86 8.07 14.86
N SER A 16 -5.07 8.04 14.33
CA SER A 16 -6.01 6.92 14.45
C SER A 16 -5.99 5.94 13.25
N GLY A 17 -5.03 6.10 12.34
CA GLY A 17 -5.01 5.34 11.10
C GLY A 17 -6.03 5.84 10.07
N CYS A 18 -6.15 5.15 8.94
CA CYS A 18 -7.20 5.39 7.94
C CYS A 18 -7.59 4.07 7.27
N ILE A 19 -8.79 4.03 6.73
CA ILE A 19 -9.29 2.90 5.94
C ILE A 19 -8.75 3.04 4.52
N GLY A 20 -8.19 1.98 3.95
CA GLY A 20 -7.60 2.02 2.61
C GLY A 20 -8.60 2.39 1.54
N ALA A 21 -9.84 1.93 1.63
CA ALA A 21 -10.92 2.30 0.71
C ALA A 21 -11.15 3.82 0.65
N ASP A 22 -11.06 4.54 1.79
CA ASP A 22 -11.21 6.00 1.82
C ASP A 22 -10.05 6.71 1.11
N VAL A 23 -8.84 6.20 1.27
CA VAL A 23 -7.66 6.68 0.54
C VAL A 23 -7.82 6.46 -0.96
N LEU A 24 -8.28 5.27 -1.38
CA LEU A 24 -8.51 4.96 -2.79
C LEU A 24 -9.62 5.81 -3.39
N ALA A 25 -10.70 6.06 -2.66
CA ALA A 25 -11.76 6.97 -3.07
C ALA A 25 -11.23 8.40 -3.28
N TRP A 26 -10.37 8.86 -2.36
CA TRP A 26 -9.73 10.17 -2.50
C TRP A 26 -8.79 10.23 -3.72
N LEU A 27 -7.98 9.19 -3.97
CA LEU A 27 -7.11 9.09 -5.15
C LEU A 27 -7.89 9.13 -6.46
N LYS A 28 -9.09 8.54 -6.47
CA LYS A 28 -9.99 8.59 -7.61
C LYS A 28 -10.52 10.01 -7.85
N GLN A 29 -10.84 10.72 -6.80
CA GLN A 29 -11.40 12.07 -6.88
C GLN A 29 -10.32 13.13 -7.14
N ALA A 30 -9.27 13.14 -6.34
CA ALA A 30 -8.27 14.20 -6.31
C ALA A 30 -7.01 13.89 -7.12
N GLY A 31 -6.63 12.60 -7.21
CA GLY A 31 -5.36 12.19 -7.81
C GLY A 31 -4.20 12.23 -6.81
N TRP A 32 -2.97 12.17 -7.32
CA TRP A 32 -1.75 12.24 -6.50
C TRP A 32 -0.61 12.95 -7.24
N ARG A 33 0.44 13.26 -6.52
CA ARG A 33 1.71 13.75 -7.08
C ARG A 33 2.70 12.61 -7.21
N ARG A 34 3.61 12.70 -8.17
CA ARG A 34 4.76 11.82 -8.26
C ARG A 34 5.77 12.20 -7.18
N GLU A 35 6.37 11.22 -6.54
CA GLU A 35 7.37 11.41 -5.50
C GLU A 35 8.61 12.17 -6.00
N GLU A 36 8.98 12.03 -7.27
CA GLU A 36 10.06 12.77 -7.92
C GLU A 36 9.87 14.30 -7.85
N ARG A 37 8.60 14.76 -7.82
CA ARG A 37 8.26 16.19 -7.73
C ARG A 37 8.03 16.67 -6.30
N GLU A 38 7.75 15.76 -5.40
CA GLU A 38 7.44 16.08 -4.02
C GLU A 38 7.77 14.83 -3.16
N PRO A 39 9.00 14.77 -2.61
CA PRO A 39 9.37 13.68 -1.71
C PRO A 39 8.37 13.53 -0.58
N SER A 40 8.10 12.31 -0.16
CA SER A 40 7.23 12.04 0.97
C SER A 40 7.76 12.79 2.19
N PRO A 41 6.97 13.68 2.80
CA PRO A 41 7.43 14.42 3.97
C PRO A 41 7.70 13.43 5.09
N ILE A 42 8.84 13.59 5.75
CA ILE A 42 9.08 13.02 7.07
C ILE A 42 7.96 13.55 7.97
N PHE A 43 7.43 12.72 8.86
CA PHE A 43 6.35 13.08 9.77
C PHE A 43 6.70 14.32 10.59
N ASP A 44 6.24 15.46 10.14
CA ASP A 44 6.31 16.75 10.84
C ASP A 44 4.93 17.43 10.80
N GLU A 45 4.78 18.54 11.51
CA GLU A 45 3.50 19.26 11.58
C GLU A 45 3.03 19.85 10.24
N SER A 46 3.84 19.80 9.18
CA SER A 46 3.47 20.28 7.84
C SER A 46 2.30 19.49 7.24
N TYR A 47 2.06 18.27 7.69
CA TYR A 47 0.92 17.47 7.27
C TYR A 47 -0.45 18.06 7.70
N LEU A 48 -0.47 18.95 8.69
CA LEU A 48 -1.68 19.66 9.11
C LEU A 48 -2.10 20.73 8.09
N THR A 49 -1.16 21.19 7.25
CA THR A 49 -1.49 22.14 6.20
C THR A 49 -2.31 21.47 5.09
N PRO A 50 -3.28 22.18 4.47
CA PRO A 50 -3.98 21.66 3.33
C PRO A 50 -2.99 21.26 2.22
N PRO A 51 -3.14 20.07 1.59
CA PRO A 51 -2.32 19.73 0.44
C PRO A 51 -2.52 20.81 -0.64
N PRO A 52 -1.46 21.20 -1.33
CA PRO A 52 -1.59 22.14 -2.43
C PRO A 52 -2.55 21.57 -3.49
N VAL A 53 -3.25 22.44 -4.18
CA VAL A 53 -4.16 22.06 -5.28
C VAL A 53 -3.36 21.27 -6.31
N LEU A 54 -3.81 20.06 -6.60
CA LEU A 54 -3.16 19.23 -7.60
C LEU A 54 -3.40 19.83 -9.00
N PRO A 55 -2.38 19.80 -9.87
CA PRO A 55 -2.56 20.22 -11.25
C PRO A 55 -3.63 19.39 -11.95
N ALA A 56 -4.29 19.96 -12.94
CA ALA A 56 -5.37 19.29 -13.67
C ALA A 56 -4.91 17.97 -14.34
N ASP A 57 -3.62 17.89 -14.64
CA ASP A 57 -2.94 16.76 -15.23
C ASP A 57 -2.38 15.75 -14.21
N ALA A 58 -2.71 15.88 -12.92
CA ALA A 58 -2.28 14.92 -11.92
C ALA A 58 -2.78 13.50 -12.24
N PRO A 59 -1.95 12.45 -12.05
CA PRO A 59 -2.41 11.08 -12.20
C PRO A 59 -3.61 10.82 -11.29
N ARG A 60 -4.57 10.03 -11.76
CA ARG A 60 -5.77 9.68 -11.00
C ARG A 60 -6.07 8.20 -11.11
N LEU A 61 -6.48 7.62 -10.00
CA LEU A 61 -7.06 6.30 -10.01
C LEU A 61 -8.43 6.37 -10.71
N VAL A 62 -8.60 5.59 -11.77
CA VAL A 62 -9.87 5.54 -12.51
C VAL A 62 -10.81 4.54 -11.86
N ASN A 63 -10.30 3.37 -11.56
CA ASN A 63 -11.08 2.30 -10.95
C ASN A 63 -10.25 1.43 -10.01
N TYR A 64 -10.87 0.96 -8.95
CA TYR A 64 -10.35 -0.06 -8.05
C TYR A 64 -11.49 -0.99 -7.66
N GLU A 65 -11.17 -2.20 -7.26
CA GLU A 65 -12.15 -3.25 -6.98
C GLU A 65 -11.76 -4.03 -5.72
N PRO A 66 -12.68 -4.20 -4.76
CA PRO A 66 -12.43 -5.04 -3.59
C PRO A 66 -12.29 -6.50 -4.02
N LEU A 67 -11.34 -7.18 -3.39
CA LEU A 67 -11.00 -8.57 -3.70
C LEU A 67 -11.30 -9.50 -2.52
N ALA A 68 -11.52 -10.77 -2.82
CA ALA A 68 -11.42 -11.82 -1.82
C ALA A 68 -9.97 -11.90 -1.31
N ILE A 69 -9.80 -12.09 0.01
CA ILE A 69 -8.49 -12.12 0.66
C ILE A 69 -7.98 -13.57 0.60
N ASP A 70 -7.42 -13.95 -0.53
CA ASP A 70 -6.79 -15.25 -0.74
C ASP A 70 -5.66 -15.16 -1.77
N VAL A 71 -4.72 -16.09 -1.69
CA VAL A 71 -3.54 -16.11 -2.58
C VAL A 71 -3.92 -16.29 -4.04
N PRO A 72 -4.83 -17.20 -4.45
CA PRO A 72 -5.20 -17.34 -5.85
C PRO A 72 -5.76 -16.07 -6.47
N THR A 73 -6.64 -15.36 -5.77
CA THR A 73 -7.21 -14.08 -6.22
C THR A 73 -6.13 -13.02 -6.39
N LEU A 74 -5.22 -12.89 -5.40
CA LEU A 74 -4.10 -11.96 -5.48
C LEU A 74 -3.20 -12.26 -6.68
N LEU A 75 -2.78 -13.51 -6.86
CA LEU A 75 -1.90 -13.91 -7.96
C LEU A 75 -2.54 -13.66 -9.32
N TRP A 76 -3.85 -13.88 -9.44
CA TRP A 76 -4.59 -13.58 -10.66
C TRP A 76 -4.52 -12.09 -11.03
N GLU A 77 -4.73 -11.21 -10.06
CA GLU A 77 -4.65 -9.77 -10.29
C GLU A 77 -3.23 -9.33 -10.67
N LEU A 78 -2.22 -9.82 -9.97
CA LEU A 78 -0.83 -9.53 -10.29
C LEU A 78 -0.44 -10.08 -11.68
N LEU A 79 -0.92 -11.26 -12.06
CA LEU A 79 -0.74 -11.83 -13.39
C LEU A 79 -1.37 -10.96 -14.48
N CYS A 80 -2.52 -10.36 -14.20
CA CYS A 80 -3.18 -9.40 -15.09
C CYS A 80 -2.49 -8.03 -15.14
N GLY A 81 -1.43 -7.82 -14.36
CA GLY A 81 -0.70 -6.54 -14.29
C GLY A 81 -1.39 -5.49 -13.41
N HIS A 82 -2.29 -5.89 -12.54
CA HIS A 82 -2.98 -5.00 -11.61
C HIS A 82 -2.26 -4.99 -10.26
N PRO A 83 -1.67 -3.88 -9.83
CA PRO A 83 -1.19 -3.74 -8.46
C PRO A 83 -2.34 -3.88 -7.46
N VAL A 84 -2.04 -4.45 -6.30
CA VAL A 84 -3.03 -4.71 -5.25
C VAL A 84 -2.63 -3.99 -3.97
N VAL A 85 -3.48 -3.12 -3.48
CA VAL A 85 -3.32 -2.48 -2.17
C VAL A 85 -4.00 -3.34 -1.12
N ALA A 86 -3.29 -3.62 -0.02
CA ALA A 86 -3.79 -4.49 1.04
C ALA A 86 -3.40 -4.00 2.44
N GLY A 87 -4.33 -4.13 3.37
CA GLY A 87 -4.07 -3.98 4.80
C GLY A 87 -3.52 -5.28 5.40
N LEU A 88 -2.37 -5.20 6.03
CA LEU A 88 -1.72 -6.31 6.71
C LEU A 88 -1.63 -6.05 8.21
N ARG A 89 -1.72 -7.11 9.00
CA ARG A 89 -1.13 -7.11 10.32
C ARG A 89 0.34 -7.44 10.18
N ILE A 90 1.19 -6.53 10.59
CA ILE A 90 2.65 -6.72 10.55
C ILE A 90 3.18 -7.15 11.91
N THR A 91 4.35 -7.78 11.91
CA THR A 91 5.09 -8.18 13.11
C THR A 91 6.46 -7.51 13.11
N GLU A 92 7.26 -7.69 14.15
CA GLU A 92 8.63 -7.16 14.25
C GLU A 92 9.56 -7.64 13.13
N GLN A 93 9.18 -8.71 12.39
CA GLN A 93 9.94 -9.15 11.21
C GLN A 93 10.07 -8.03 10.15
N TRP A 94 9.15 -7.07 10.13
CA TRP A 94 9.15 -5.95 9.19
C TRP A 94 10.15 -4.86 9.55
N ASP A 95 10.60 -4.77 10.80
CA ASP A 95 11.57 -3.76 11.23
C ASP A 95 12.98 -4.03 10.67
N ARG A 96 13.30 -5.30 10.45
CA ARG A 96 14.59 -5.74 9.90
C ARG A 96 14.37 -6.85 8.88
N PRO A 97 13.74 -6.55 7.76
CA PRO A 97 13.49 -7.55 6.74
C PRO A 97 14.81 -8.04 6.15
N GLY A 98 14.91 -9.35 5.95
CA GLY A 98 15.92 -9.92 5.06
C GLY A 98 15.52 -9.69 3.60
N GLU A 99 16.15 -10.39 2.68
CA GLU A 99 15.76 -10.42 1.26
C GLU A 99 14.31 -10.90 1.09
N VAL A 100 13.90 -11.82 1.95
CA VAL A 100 12.54 -12.34 2.02
C VAL A 100 12.02 -12.25 3.45
N ILE A 101 10.84 -11.67 3.62
CA ILE A 101 10.09 -11.76 4.86
C ILE A 101 9.39 -13.13 4.86
N GLY A 102 9.84 -14.03 5.71
CA GLY A 102 9.33 -15.40 5.84
C GLY A 102 7.86 -15.46 6.28
N PRO A 103 7.32 -16.64 6.54
CA PRO A 103 5.99 -16.78 7.11
C PRO A 103 5.81 -15.92 8.37
N PRO A 104 4.59 -15.41 8.64
CA PRO A 104 4.38 -14.54 9.79
C PRO A 104 4.66 -15.27 11.12
N GLU A 105 5.53 -14.66 11.93
CA GLU A 105 5.94 -15.14 13.24
C GLU A 105 5.84 -14.00 14.27
N GLY A 106 5.61 -14.37 15.53
CA GLY A 106 5.55 -13.43 16.65
C GLY A 106 4.22 -12.70 16.77
N ASP A 107 4.18 -11.76 17.72
CA ASP A 107 3.01 -10.95 17.99
C ASP A 107 2.85 -9.83 16.94
N THR A 108 1.62 -9.41 16.71
CA THR A 108 1.34 -8.32 15.78
C THR A 108 1.75 -6.98 16.36
N ALA A 109 2.57 -6.23 15.64
CA ALA A 109 2.99 -4.87 16.00
C ALA A 109 1.96 -3.80 15.62
N GLY A 110 1.08 -4.09 14.63
CA GLY A 110 0.06 -3.14 14.19
C GLY A 110 -0.53 -3.48 12.83
N GLY A 111 -1.39 -2.59 12.35
CA GLY A 111 -1.92 -2.61 10.99
C GLY A 111 -1.09 -1.72 10.06
N HIS A 112 -0.86 -2.17 8.84
CA HIS A 112 -0.10 -1.43 7.84
C HIS A 112 -0.68 -1.63 6.44
N MET A 113 -0.70 -0.57 5.63
CA MET A 113 -1.16 -0.62 4.25
C MET A 113 0.04 -0.67 3.31
N VAL A 114 0.04 -1.65 2.43
CA VAL A 114 1.12 -1.88 1.45
C VAL A 114 0.56 -2.06 0.04
N CYS A 115 1.45 -2.03 -0.93
CA CYS A 115 1.13 -2.35 -2.32
C CYS A 115 1.87 -3.62 -2.75
N PHE A 116 1.14 -4.57 -3.29
CA PHE A 116 1.68 -5.73 -3.99
C PHE A 116 1.72 -5.43 -5.49
N ASP A 117 2.86 -5.63 -6.13
CA ASP A 117 3.04 -5.30 -7.54
C ASP A 117 3.74 -6.39 -8.36
N GLY A 118 4.04 -7.54 -7.74
CA GLY A 118 4.63 -8.67 -8.42
C GLY A 118 4.58 -9.95 -7.59
N TYR A 119 4.95 -11.06 -8.21
CA TYR A 119 5.11 -12.35 -7.55
C TYR A 119 6.22 -13.16 -8.20
N GLN A 120 6.75 -14.11 -7.47
CA GLN A 120 7.66 -15.13 -7.98
C GLN A 120 7.37 -16.48 -7.33
N ILE A 121 7.82 -17.54 -7.99
CA ILE A 121 7.72 -18.89 -7.47
C ILE A 121 9.14 -19.45 -7.36
N GLN A 122 9.56 -19.78 -6.15
CA GLN A 122 10.84 -20.40 -5.87
C GLN A 122 10.64 -21.81 -5.28
N GLY A 123 10.82 -22.83 -6.11
CA GLY A 123 10.51 -24.20 -5.74
C GLY A 123 9.00 -24.37 -5.53
N ASP A 124 8.59 -24.70 -4.32
CA ASP A 124 7.20 -24.84 -3.88
C ASP A 124 6.65 -23.60 -3.15
N ARG A 125 7.45 -22.55 -3.04
CA ARG A 125 7.08 -21.33 -2.32
C ARG A 125 6.65 -20.23 -3.29
N VAL A 126 5.52 -19.63 -2.97
CA VAL A 126 5.04 -18.41 -3.62
C VAL A 126 5.48 -17.21 -2.78
N GLN A 127 6.10 -16.24 -3.43
CA GLN A 127 6.50 -14.98 -2.84
C GLN A 127 5.87 -13.83 -3.59
N ILE A 128 5.49 -12.80 -2.86
CA ILE A 128 4.79 -11.61 -3.38
C ILE A 128 5.71 -10.42 -3.17
N ARG A 129 5.93 -9.61 -4.20
CA ARG A 129 6.68 -8.38 -4.05
C ARG A 129 5.82 -7.33 -3.38
N VAL A 130 6.33 -6.77 -2.29
CA VAL A 130 5.69 -5.70 -1.53
C VAL A 130 6.48 -4.42 -1.69
N ALA A 131 5.80 -3.36 -2.15
CA ALA A 131 6.30 -2.00 -2.11
C ALA A 131 5.79 -1.32 -0.83
N ASN A 132 6.74 -0.82 -0.02
CA ASN A 132 6.49 -0.23 1.27
C ASN A 132 6.75 1.28 1.25
N SER A 133 6.15 2.02 2.18
CA SER A 133 6.27 3.48 2.30
C SER A 133 7.27 3.94 3.38
N TRP A 134 8.06 3.03 3.97
CA TRP A 134 8.95 3.37 5.09
C TRP A 134 10.30 3.98 4.69
N SER A 135 10.59 4.13 3.48
CA SER A 135 11.74 4.77 2.81
C SER A 135 12.53 3.79 1.93
N ALA A 136 13.38 4.33 1.08
CA ALA A 136 14.29 3.52 0.26
C ALA A 136 15.39 2.80 1.07
N SER A 137 15.54 3.09 2.36
CA SER A 137 16.46 2.36 3.25
C SER A 137 15.84 1.10 3.87
N TRP A 138 14.54 0.89 3.70
CA TRP A 138 13.87 -0.33 4.13
C TRP A 138 14.09 -1.43 3.09
N ALA A 139 14.50 -2.60 3.53
CA ALA A 139 14.79 -3.76 2.66
C ALA A 139 15.65 -3.41 1.43
N ASP A 140 15.21 -3.77 0.24
CA ASP A 140 15.87 -3.46 -1.02
C ASP A 140 15.17 -2.27 -1.72
N GLY A 141 15.66 -1.07 -1.47
CA GLY A 141 15.13 0.14 -2.10
C GLY A 141 13.68 0.49 -1.73
N GLY A 142 13.17 -0.01 -0.60
CA GLY A 142 11.78 0.15 -0.18
C GLY A 142 10.88 -1.02 -0.57
N GLU A 143 11.44 -2.09 -1.14
CA GLU A 143 10.73 -3.29 -1.58
C GLU A 143 11.28 -4.54 -0.89
N ALA A 144 10.43 -5.56 -0.72
CA ALA A 144 10.81 -6.87 -0.22
C ALA A 144 9.98 -7.97 -0.87
N TRP A 145 10.48 -9.20 -0.80
CA TRP A 145 9.69 -10.39 -1.08
C TRP A 145 9.03 -10.88 0.20
N LEU A 146 7.76 -11.17 0.13
CA LEU A 146 6.92 -11.60 1.24
C LEU A 146 6.41 -13.01 0.98
N ASP A 147 6.54 -13.92 1.94
CA ASP A 147 5.92 -15.24 1.83
C ASP A 147 4.39 -15.10 1.68
N ALA A 148 3.80 -15.82 0.72
CA ALA A 148 2.38 -15.67 0.41
C ALA A 148 1.43 -16.04 1.56
N SER A 149 1.92 -16.76 2.59
CA SER A 149 1.14 -17.08 3.79
C SER A 149 0.69 -15.83 4.56
N TRP A 150 1.35 -14.68 4.37
CA TRP A 150 0.92 -13.40 4.93
C TRP A 150 -0.47 -12.99 4.48
N VAL A 151 -0.91 -13.41 3.29
CA VAL A 151 -2.25 -13.11 2.80
C VAL A 151 -3.33 -13.69 3.73
N SER A 152 -3.06 -14.79 4.40
CA SER A 152 -3.97 -15.38 5.38
C SER A 152 -4.09 -14.56 6.68
N VAL A 153 -3.12 -13.68 6.96
CA VAL A 153 -3.06 -12.82 8.16
C VAL A 153 -3.76 -11.48 7.92
N LEU A 154 -4.18 -11.20 6.69
CA LEU A 154 -4.91 -9.99 6.27
C LEU A 154 -6.29 -9.82 6.95
N ARG A 155 -6.43 -10.23 8.18
CA ARG A 155 -7.69 -10.14 8.93
C ARG A 155 -8.14 -8.70 9.25
N MET A 156 -7.41 -7.69 8.82
CA MET A 156 -7.86 -6.29 8.90
C MET A 156 -8.77 -5.89 7.74
N GLY A 157 -9.06 -6.81 6.85
CA GLY A 157 -10.32 -6.77 6.13
C GLY A 157 -10.30 -6.07 4.78
N GLU A 158 -9.17 -5.61 4.22
CA GLU A 158 -9.24 -4.99 2.91
C GLU A 158 -8.08 -5.37 1.97
N MET A 159 -8.47 -5.73 0.76
CA MET A 159 -7.60 -5.95 -0.37
C MET A 159 -8.29 -5.39 -1.62
N HIS A 160 -7.61 -4.55 -2.40
CA HIS A 160 -8.18 -3.87 -3.55
C HIS A 160 -7.23 -3.92 -4.74
N ALA A 161 -7.71 -4.38 -5.89
CA ALA A 161 -6.99 -4.26 -7.15
C ALA A 161 -7.10 -2.85 -7.73
N LEU A 162 -6.00 -2.29 -8.20
CA LEU A 162 -5.96 -1.02 -8.92
C LEU A 162 -6.12 -1.31 -10.42
N ARG A 163 -7.33 -1.16 -10.95
CA ARG A 163 -7.68 -1.60 -12.31
C ARG A 163 -7.27 -0.63 -13.41
N ALA A 164 -7.27 0.65 -13.15
CA ALA A 164 -6.91 1.63 -14.15
C ALA A 164 -6.40 2.92 -13.52
N ILE A 165 -5.33 3.44 -14.09
CA ILE A 165 -4.73 4.72 -13.71
C ILE A 165 -4.73 5.60 -14.96
N ARG A 166 -5.26 6.80 -14.83
CA ARG A 166 -5.14 7.83 -15.87
C ARG A 166 -3.86 8.61 -15.62
N TRP A 167 -2.93 8.47 -16.53
CA TRP A 167 -1.77 9.36 -16.58
C TRP A 167 -2.13 10.57 -17.44
N ALA A 168 -1.67 11.71 -17.02
CA ALA A 168 -1.73 12.87 -17.91
C ALA A 168 -0.81 12.68 -19.10
N ALA A 169 -1.25 13.12 -20.25
CA ALA A 169 -0.46 13.12 -21.49
C ALA A 169 0.65 14.18 -21.42
#